data_37e75a9d6c6dc7fca821caa8be2ecff2
#
_entry.id   37e75a9d6c6dc7fca821caa8be2ecff2
#
_cell.length_a   1.000
_cell.length_b   1.000
_cell.length_c   1.000
_cell.angle_alpha   90.00
_cell.angle_beta   90.00
_cell.angle_gamma   90.00
#
_symmetry.space_group_name_H-M   'P 1'
#
loop_
_entity.id
_entity.type
_entity.pdbx_description
1 polymer ?
#
loop_
_entity_poly.entity_id
_entity_poly.type
_entity_poly.pdbx_seq_one_letter_code
_entity_poly.pdbx_strand_id
1 'polypeptide(L)'
;MARTQRSTALYSHPFSKAYWRDAASELKTTKMLVIAALLTAMRIALKPLAIPIAANLSIQTATLATALGAMIYGPVVAIPAAMISDTIGFIIWPTGDYFLPFMLTEIAGTMIYALFLYRAKVNTTRVMFARFSICLFVNVVLQQFIYAWYYAYMGNPQSAIDSIMGIMTTTRILKNLVCFPIETVVLTLFLKVLLPVTHRAKLTFSTEGDMSFSTKQIIAMVLLIAVGLTGTVYYLNDRYGTTSRSADYSTEERVEANKNVTSIVEEKVQDLPEGTIVCIVDSAYRGFLKPDTDYTVSVYVLDEEAFAAGQAADSKYSMDTLWAYSKSGPSKDKYGSLVKYATVTFNLTEKTGDVKDFNLDIFVPEEK
;
A
#
# COMPACT_ATOMS: atom_id res chain seq x y z
N MET A 1 -21.45 26.30 -38.81
CA MET A 1 -21.27 25.22 -37.80
C MET A 1 -22.26 25.45 -36.68
N ALA A 2 -23.29 24.61 -36.55
CA ALA A 2 -24.29 24.71 -35.50
C ALA A 2 -23.59 24.45 -34.15
N ARG A 3 -23.58 25.43 -33.25
CA ARG A 3 -23.17 25.25 -31.82
C ARG A 3 -24.17 24.25 -31.22
N THR A 4 -23.78 23.01 -31.09
CA THR A 4 -24.56 22.01 -30.35
C THR A 4 -24.74 22.57 -28.94
N GLN A 5 -25.94 23.03 -28.60
CA GLN A 5 -26.23 23.50 -27.24
C GLN A 5 -25.97 22.33 -26.28
N ARG A 6 -25.02 22.53 -25.37
CA ARG A 6 -24.76 21.55 -24.31
C ARG A 6 -26.01 21.37 -23.46
N SER A 7 -26.47 20.15 -23.33
CA SER A 7 -27.51 19.78 -22.37
C SER A 7 -27.11 20.26 -20.98
N THR A 8 -28.02 20.92 -20.27
CA THR A 8 -27.87 21.34 -18.88
C THR A 8 -28.49 20.35 -17.90
N ALA A 9 -28.90 19.17 -18.40
CA ALA A 9 -29.59 18.16 -17.59
C ALA A 9 -28.74 17.64 -16.45
N LEU A 10 -29.34 17.54 -15.27
CA LEU A 10 -28.82 16.83 -14.11
C LEU A 10 -29.36 15.41 -14.10
N TYR A 11 -28.53 14.48 -13.61
CA TYR A 11 -28.90 13.07 -13.57
C TYR A 11 -28.93 12.58 -12.10
N SER A 12 -30.03 11.91 -11.73
CA SER A 12 -30.15 11.27 -10.42
C SER A 12 -29.31 9.99 -10.33
N HIS A 13 -29.14 9.32 -11.47
CA HIS A 13 -28.37 8.06 -11.61
C HIS A 13 -27.68 7.97 -12.98
N PRO A 14 -26.57 7.19 -13.08
CA PRO A 14 -25.77 7.11 -14.31
C PRO A 14 -26.28 6.11 -15.36
N PHE A 15 -27.44 5.46 -15.14
CA PHE A 15 -27.91 4.36 -15.99
C PHE A 15 -28.68 4.81 -17.24
N SER A 16 -28.85 6.11 -17.47
CA SER A 16 -29.56 6.60 -18.65
C SER A 16 -28.64 6.72 -19.87
N LYS A 17 -29.16 6.39 -21.07
CA LYS A 17 -28.44 6.60 -22.33
C LYS A 17 -28.05 8.07 -22.54
N ALA A 18 -28.88 9.01 -22.08
CA ALA A 18 -28.60 10.44 -22.16
C ALA A 18 -27.35 10.83 -21.35
N TYR A 19 -27.17 10.28 -20.16
CA TYR A 19 -25.98 10.50 -19.34
C TYR A 19 -24.69 10.14 -20.08
N TRP A 20 -24.62 8.95 -20.67
CA TRP A 20 -23.44 8.48 -21.39
C TRP A 20 -23.20 9.23 -22.70
N ARG A 21 -24.28 9.62 -23.41
CA ARG A 21 -24.19 10.45 -24.61
C ARG A 21 -23.61 11.84 -24.27
N ASP A 22 -24.07 12.44 -23.18
CA ASP A 22 -23.58 13.73 -22.73
C ASP A 22 -22.12 13.62 -22.27
N ALA A 23 -21.75 12.57 -21.51
CA ALA A 23 -20.38 12.30 -21.11
C ALA A 23 -19.45 12.09 -22.32
N ALA A 24 -19.90 11.37 -23.36
CA ALA A 24 -19.13 11.19 -24.59
C ALA A 24 -18.96 12.49 -25.39
N SER A 25 -19.94 13.39 -25.29
CA SER A 25 -19.86 14.71 -25.97
C SER A 25 -18.77 15.61 -25.38
N GLU A 26 -18.35 15.39 -24.14
CA GLU A 26 -17.28 16.15 -23.49
C GLU A 26 -15.91 15.93 -24.17
N LEU A 27 -15.66 14.76 -24.75
CA LEU A 27 -14.46 14.48 -25.56
C LEU A 27 -14.35 15.37 -26.80
N LYS A 28 -15.47 15.84 -27.31
CA LYS A 28 -15.51 16.70 -28.52
C LYS A 28 -15.29 18.18 -28.21
N THR A 29 -15.16 18.54 -26.94
CA THR A 29 -15.07 19.92 -26.48
C THR A 29 -13.65 20.26 -26.10
N THR A 30 -12.95 21.08 -26.90
CA THR A 30 -11.56 21.51 -26.61
C THR A 30 -11.40 22.08 -25.21
N LYS A 31 -12.38 22.88 -24.74
CA LYS A 31 -12.38 23.40 -23.37
C LYS A 31 -12.27 22.27 -22.32
N MET A 32 -12.99 21.14 -22.47
CA MET A 32 -12.96 20.03 -21.54
C MET A 32 -11.66 19.24 -21.62
N LEU A 33 -11.10 19.09 -22.82
CA LEU A 33 -9.80 18.43 -22.97
C LEU A 33 -8.67 19.23 -22.31
N VAL A 34 -8.69 20.56 -22.46
CA VAL A 34 -7.71 21.44 -21.78
C VAL A 34 -7.86 21.35 -20.26
N ILE A 35 -9.09 21.37 -19.75
CA ILE A 35 -9.34 21.25 -18.31
C ILE A 35 -8.91 19.85 -17.80
N ALA A 36 -9.18 18.80 -18.58
CA ALA A 36 -8.75 17.46 -18.24
C ALA A 36 -7.22 17.36 -18.17
N ALA A 37 -6.51 17.95 -19.12
CA ALA A 37 -5.05 18.01 -19.13
C ALA A 37 -4.50 18.77 -17.89
N LEU A 38 -5.07 19.93 -17.56
CA LEU A 38 -4.68 20.72 -16.40
C LEU A 38 -4.91 19.97 -15.07
N LEU A 39 -6.09 19.34 -14.91
CA LEU A 39 -6.41 18.59 -13.71
C LEU A 39 -5.60 17.29 -13.61
N THR A 40 -5.26 16.66 -14.74
CA THR A 40 -4.34 15.52 -14.79
C THR A 40 -2.93 15.95 -14.35
N ALA A 41 -2.42 17.06 -14.87
CA ALA A 41 -1.13 17.61 -14.45
C ALA A 41 -1.13 17.96 -12.94
N MET A 42 -2.19 18.59 -12.45
CA MET A 42 -2.36 18.90 -11.03
C MET A 42 -2.36 17.61 -10.18
N ARG A 43 -3.05 16.56 -10.63
CA ARG A 43 -3.07 15.26 -9.95
C ARG A 43 -1.66 14.66 -9.85
N ILE A 44 -0.89 14.69 -10.95
CA ILE A 44 0.49 14.19 -10.98
C ILE A 44 1.36 15.00 -10.01
N ALA A 45 1.25 16.32 -10.01
CA ALA A 45 2.00 17.19 -9.09
C ALA A 45 1.64 16.96 -7.61
N LEU A 46 0.38 16.58 -7.31
CA LEU A 46 -0.08 16.29 -5.96
C LEU A 46 0.26 14.85 -5.50
N LYS A 47 0.68 13.96 -6.39
CA LYS A 47 0.97 12.55 -6.04
C LYS A 47 1.98 12.39 -4.89
N PRO A 48 3.11 13.13 -4.84
CA PRO A 48 4.06 13.03 -3.74
C PRO A 48 3.60 13.72 -2.45
N LEU A 49 2.55 14.55 -2.51
CA LEU A 49 2.03 15.31 -1.37
C LEU A 49 0.99 14.49 -0.61
N ALA A 50 1.40 13.37 -0.04
CA ALA A 50 0.55 12.60 0.86
C ALA A 50 0.62 13.21 2.27
N ILE A 51 -0.54 13.37 2.94
CA ILE A 51 -0.60 13.84 4.33
C ILE A 51 -0.49 12.62 5.24
N PRO A 52 0.63 12.44 5.96
CA PRO A 52 0.79 11.32 6.89
C PRO A 52 -0.11 11.54 8.12
N ILE A 53 -0.89 10.53 8.48
CA ILE A 53 -1.70 10.52 9.71
C ILE A 53 -1.03 9.66 10.77
N ALA A 54 -0.45 8.51 10.35
CA ALA A 54 0.30 7.60 11.20
C ALA A 54 1.29 6.80 10.34
N ALA A 55 2.13 5.98 10.97
CA ALA A 55 2.99 5.05 10.26
C ALA A 55 2.15 4.18 9.30
N ASN A 56 2.43 4.25 8.00
CA ASN A 56 1.70 3.56 6.93
C ASN A 56 0.25 4.02 6.67
N LEU A 57 -0.20 5.13 7.27
CA LEU A 57 -1.52 5.72 7.08
C LEU A 57 -1.36 7.15 6.54
N SER A 58 -1.71 7.37 5.29
CA SER A 58 -1.63 8.69 4.65
C SER A 58 -2.87 8.97 3.79
N ILE A 59 -3.27 10.23 3.75
CA ILE A 59 -4.30 10.73 2.83
C ILE A 59 -3.61 11.20 1.55
N GLN A 60 -4.06 10.65 0.43
CA GLN A 60 -3.56 11.02 -0.88
C GLN A 60 -4.26 12.28 -1.39
N THR A 61 -3.55 13.41 -1.42
CA THR A 61 -4.11 14.69 -1.86
C THR A 61 -4.50 14.68 -3.35
N ALA A 62 -3.84 13.86 -4.16
CA ALA A 62 -4.17 13.64 -5.57
C ALA A 62 -5.64 13.18 -5.78
N THR A 63 -6.23 12.51 -4.79
CA THR A 63 -7.64 12.08 -4.81
C THR A 63 -8.62 13.25 -4.96
N LEU A 64 -8.30 14.41 -4.39
CA LEU A 64 -9.12 15.61 -4.49
C LEU A 64 -9.18 16.12 -5.92
N ALA A 65 -8.03 16.18 -6.60
CA ALA A 65 -7.97 16.54 -8.02
C ALA A 65 -8.70 15.52 -8.90
N THR A 66 -8.60 14.24 -8.57
CA THR A 66 -9.33 13.16 -9.25
C THR A 66 -10.84 13.34 -9.17
N ALA A 67 -11.36 13.57 -7.95
CA ALA A 67 -12.79 13.76 -7.74
C ALA A 67 -13.33 15.02 -8.42
N LEU A 68 -12.58 16.13 -8.36
CA LEU A 68 -12.91 17.37 -9.03
C LEU A 68 -12.96 17.19 -10.55
N GLY A 69 -11.93 16.54 -11.12
CA GLY A 69 -11.86 16.26 -12.54
C GLY A 69 -13.01 15.38 -13.01
N ALA A 70 -13.23 14.26 -12.34
CA ALA A 70 -14.32 13.35 -12.65
C ALA A 70 -15.70 14.02 -12.60
N MET A 71 -15.91 14.95 -11.67
CA MET A 71 -17.13 15.77 -11.58
C MET A 71 -17.28 16.73 -12.78
N ILE A 72 -16.18 17.28 -13.28
CA ILE A 72 -16.21 18.30 -14.35
C ILE A 72 -16.38 17.66 -15.73
N TYR A 73 -15.52 16.70 -16.08
CA TYR A 73 -15.47 16.15 -17.44
C TYR A 73 -16.15 14.81 -17.61
N GLY A 74 -16.62 14.18 -16.53
CA GLY A 74 -17.42 12.96 -16.56
C GLY A 74 -16.64 11.68 -16.89
N PRO A 75 -17.34 10.50 -16.93
CA PRO A 75 -16.69 9.19 -16.94
C PRO A 75 -15.90 8.90 -18.22
N VAL A 76 -16.36 9.39 -19.38
CA VAL A 76 -15.71 9.05 -20.66
C VAL A 76 -14.35 9.73 -20.82
N VAL A 77 -14.19 10.96 -20.32
CA VAL A 77 -12.90 11.67 -20.31
C VAL A 77 -12.05 11.21 -19.11
N ALA A 78 -12.69 10.77 -18.05
CA ALA A 78 -12.03 10.31 -16.83
C ALA A 78 -11.11 9.10 -17.07
N ILE A 79 -11.50 8.17 -17.93
CA ILE A 79 -10.71 6.98 -18.25
C ILE A 79 -9.33 7.34 -18.83
N PRO A 80 -9.23 8.02 -19.99
CA PRO A 80 -7.92 8.40 -20.54
C PRO A 80 -7.13 9.32 -19.60
N ALA A 81 -7.79 10.21 -18.86
CA ALA A 81 -7.12 11.04 -17.87
C ALA A 81 -6.49 10.21 -16.74
N ALA A 82 -7.17 9.17 -16.26
CA ALA A 82 -6.63 8.24 -15.27
C ALA A 82 -5.43 7.45 -15.80
N MET A 83 -5.52 6.92 -17.02
CA MET A 83 -4.44 6.20 -17.69
C MET A 83 -3.18 7.05 -17.83
N ILE A 84 -3.34 8.26 -18.38
CA ILE A 84 -2.23 9.21 -18.55
C ILE A 84 -1.62 9.60 -17.21
N SER A 85 -2.46 9.89 -16.22
CA SER A 85 -2.04 10.28 -14.87
C SER A 85 -1.28 9.15 -14.16
N ASP A 86 -1.69 7.90 -14.32
CA ASP A 86 -1.01 6.75 -13.72
C ASP A 86 0.36 6.54 -14.35
N THR A 87 0.41 6.44 -15.69
CA THR A 87 1.66 6.19 -16.42
C THR A 87 2.68 7.33 -16.25
N ILE A 88 2.28 8.59 -16.51
CA ILE A 88 3.18 9.73 -16.36
C ILE A 88 3.54 9.95 -14.89
N GLY A 89 2.57 9.78 -13.98
CA GLY A 89 2.81 9.89 -12.55
C GLY A 89 3.79 8.85 -12.03
N PHE A 90 3.83 7.64 -12.59
CA PHE A 90 4.84 6.64 -12.26
C PHE A 90 6.22 7.00 -12.82
N ILE A 91 6.30 7.49 -14.06
CA ILE A 91 7.59 7.90 -14.68
C ILE A 91 8.24 9.04 -13.88
N ILE A 92 7.46 10.02 -13.39
CA ILE A 92 7.98 11.17 -12.63
C ILE A 92 8.28 10.79 -11.18
N TRP A 93 7.40 9.99 -10.56
CA TRP A 93 7.47 9.60 -9.15
C TRP A 93 7.39 8.06 -9.04
N PRO A 94 8.47 7.32 -9.36
CA PRO A 94 8.46 5.87 -9.31
C PRO A 94 8.30 5.37 -7.87
N THR A 95 7.32 4.49 -7.66
CA THR A 95 7.03 3.84 -6.38
C THR A 95 6.95 2.33 -6.59
N GLY A 96 8.08 1.66 -6.45
CA GLY A 96 8.18 0.21 -6.70
C GLY A 96 8.25 -0.15 -8.19
N ASP A 97 7.89 -1.39 -8.53
CA ASP A 97 7.91 -1.88 -9.90
C ASP A 97 6.65 -1.46 -10.66
N TYR A 98 6.82 -1.13 -11.93
CA TYR A 98 5.69 -0.81 -12.79
C TYR A 98 4.97 -2.07 -13.25
N PHE A 99 3.74 -2.24 -12.78
CA PHE A 99 2.86 -3.32 -13.22
C PHE A 99 1.57 -2.73 -13.80
N LEU A 100 1.43 -2.82 -15.11
CA LEU A 100 0.35 -2.17 -15.86
C LEU A 100 -1.07 -2.39 -15.28
N PRO A 101 -1.43 -3.59 -14.76
CA PRO A 101 -2.76 -3.81 -14.18
C PRO A 101 -3.09 -2.90 -12.97
N PHE A 102 -2.13 -2.29 -12.29
CA PHE A 102 -2.42 -1.29 -11.25
C PHE A 102 -3.19 -0.08 -11.77
N MET A 103 -3.03 0.26 -13.06
CA MET A 103 -3.81 1.30 -13.73
C MET A 103 -5.32 1.09 -13.60
N LEU A 104 -5.80 -0.16 -13.51
CA LEU A 104 -7.22 -0.48 -13.35
C LEU A 104 -7.80 0.10 -12.05
N THR A 105 -7.01 0.19 -10.98
CA THR A 105 -7.47 0.81 -9.72
C THR A 105 -7.71 2.30 -9.89
N GLU A 106 -6.86 2.96 -10.66
CA GLU A 106 -6.96 4.38 -10.95
C GLU A 106 -8.17 4.69 -11.85
N ILE A 107 -8.37 3.87 -12.89
CA ILE A 107 -9.54 3.96 -13.78
C ILE A 107 -10.82 3.73 -12.98
N ALA A 108 -10.87 2.65 -12.18
CA ALA A 108 -12.06 2.31 -11.40
C ALA A 108 -12.40 3.40 -10.36
N GLY A 109 -11.42 3.90 -9.62
CA GLY A 109 -11.63 4.98 -8.65
C GLY A 109 -12.13 6.27 -9.30
N THR A 110 -11.51 6.67 -10.40
CA THR A 110 -11.93 7.88 -11.16
C THR A 110 -13.32 7.70 -11.76
N MET A 111 -13.62 6.49 -12.28
CA MET A 111 -14.94 6.14 -12.80
C MET A 111 -16.01 6.25 -11.73
N ILE A 112 -15.78 5.70 -10.53
CA ILE A 112 -16.74 5.78 -9.42
C ILE A 112 -17.02 7.25 -9.08
N TYR A 113 -16.00 8.10 -8.96
CA TYR A 113 -16.23 9.52 -8.73
C TYR A 113 -17.09 10.15 -9.83
N ALA A 114 -16.83 9.84 -11.10
CA ALA A 114 -17.62 10.37 -12.19
C ALA A 114 -19.09 9.90 -12.13
N LEU A 115 -19.33 8.62 -11.84
CA LEU A 115 -20.70 8.08 -11.73
C LEU A 115 -21.52 8.75 -10.62
N PHE A 116 -20.87 9.16 -9.54
CA PHE A 116 -21.55 9.80 -8.42
C PHE A 116 -21.62 11.32 -8.53
N LEU A 117 -20.63 11.98 -9.15
CA LEU A 117 -20.48 13.43 -9.05
C LEU A 117 -20.78 14.19 -10.37
N TYR A 118 -20.62 13.53 -11.52
CA TYR A 118 -20.82 14.18 -12.83
C TYR A 118 -22.29 14.52 -13.09
N ARG A 119 -22.56 15.79 -13.40
CA ARG A 119 -23.91 16.32 -13.67
C ARG A 119 -24.95 15.91 -12.62
N ALA A 120 -24.58 15.97 -11.37
CA ALA A 120 -25.40 15.55 -10.25
C ALA A 120 -25.65 16.70 -9.27
N LYS A 121 -26.72 16.59 -8.47
CA LYS A 121 -26.86 17.39 -7.26
C LYS A 121 -25.97 16.77 -6.20
N VAL A 122 -24.79 17.38 -5.97
CA VAL A 122 -23.77 16.87 -5.06
C VAL A 122 -24.14 17.22 -3.62
N ASN A 123 -24.26 16.21 -2.79
CA ASN A 123 -24.50 16.33 -1.34
C ASN A 123 -23.56 15.40 -0.57
N THR A 124 -23.45 15.60 0.74
CA THR A 124 -22.60 14.82 1.63
C THR A 124 -22.83 13.32 1.50
N THR A 125 -24.09 12.88 1.42
CA THR A 125 -24.46 11.47 1.28
C THR A 125 -23.88 10.86 -0.01
N ARG A 126 -23.97 11.59 -1.11
CA ARG A 126 -23.46 11.16 -2.41
C ARG A 126 -21.92 11.06 -2.42
N VAL A 127 -21.24 12.02 -1.81
CA VAL A 127 -19.78 12.00 -1.60
C VAL A 127 -19.38 10.81 -0.73
N MET A 128 -20.11 10.58 0.35
CA MET A 128 -19.88 9.46 1.26
C MET A 128 -20.02 8.10 0.54
N PHE A 129 -21.09 7.91 -0.27
CA PHE A 129 -21.26 6.69 -1.04
C PHE A 129 -20.20 6.51 -2.13
N ALA A 130 -19.76 7.58 -2.78
CA ALA A 130 -18.65 7.53 -3.74
C ALA A 130 -17.36 7.02 -3.05
N ARG A 131 -17.01 7.61 -1.89
CA ARG A 131 -15.83 7.18 -1.13
C ARG A 131 -15.97 5.75 -0.60
N PHE A 132 -17.13 5.40 -0.06
CA PHE A 132 -17.40 4.04 0.40
C PHE A 132 -17.21 3.02 -0.73
N SER A 133 -17.78 3.31 -1.91
CA SER A 133 -17.64 2.45 -3.07
C SER A 133 -16.16 2.29 -3.51
N ILE A 134 -15.36 3.36 -3.45
CA ILE A 134 -13.94 3.28 -3.75
C ILE A 134 -13.21 2.45 -2.69
N CYS A 135 -13.45 2.69 -1.41
CA CYS A 135 -12.84 1.92 -0.34
C CYS A 135 -13.16 0.43 -0.45
N LEU A 136 -14.42 0.09 -0.72
CA LEU A 136 -14.85 -1.31 -0.81
C LEU A 136 -14.40 -1.96 -2.12
N PHE A 137 -14.84 -1.43 -3.26
CA PHE A 137 -14.65 -2.10 -4.55
C PHE A 137 -13.25 -1.93 -5.13
N VAL A 138 -12.60 -0.77 -4.92
CA VAL A 138 -11.27 -0.53 -5.47
C VAL A 138 -10.19 -0.94 -4.47
N ASN A 139 -10.19 -0.36 -3.26
CA ASN A 139 -9.08 -0.56 -2.32
C ASN A 139 -9.10 -1.94 -1.66
N VAL A 140 -10.28 -2.50 -1.35
CA VAL A 140 -10.38 -3.81 -0.70
C VAL A 140 -10.49 -4.92 -1.74
N VAL A 141 -11.43 -4.85 -2.68
CA VAL A 141 -11.68 -5.97 -3.61
C VAL A 141 -10.70 -5.95 -4.79
N LEU A 142 -10.77 -4.93 -5.65
CA LEU A 142 -10.01 -4.92 -6.91
C LEU A 142 -8.50 -4.97 -6.66
N GLN A 143 -8.02 -4.19 -5.71
CA GLN A 143 -6.59 -4.10 -5.41
C GLN A 143 -6.02 -5.44 -4.93
N GLN A 144 -6.80 -6.27 -4.22
CA GLN A 144 -6.36 -7.61 -3.83
C GLN A 144 -6.12 -8.53 -5.01
N PHE A 145 -7.05 -8.57 -5.97
CA PHE A 145 -6.89 -9.38 -7.17
C PHE A 145 -5.69 -8.91 -8.00
N ILE A 146 -5.45 -7.62 -8.08
CA ILE A 146 -4.30 -7.07 -8.82
C ILE A 146 -2.98 -7.41 -8.11
N TYR A 147 -2.92 -7.36 -6.78
CA TYR A 147 -1.73 -7.79 -6.05
C TYR A 147 -1.50 -9.29 -6.15
N ALA A 148 -2.55 -10.11 -6.10
CA ALA A 148 -2.43 -11.55 -6.33
C ALA A 148 -1.87 -11.83 -7.73
N TRP A 149 -2.37 -11.12 -8.74
CA TRP A 149 -1.84 -11.22 -10.10
C TRP A 149 -0.38 -10.77 -10.19
N TYR A 150 -0.04 -9.65 -9.55
CA TYR A 150 1.34 -9.16 -9.49
C TYR A 150 2.30 -10.19 -8.87
N TYR A 151 1.97 -10.76 -7.71
CA TYR A 151 2.81 -11.77 -7.07
C TYR A 151 2.90 -13.07 -7.86
N ALA A 152 1.81 -13.51 -8.47
CA ALA A 152 1.84 -14.66 -9.37
C ALA A 152 2.74 -14.41 -10.58
N TYR A 153 2.69 -13.21 -11.15
CA TYR A 153 3.56 -12.79 -12.26
C TYR A 153 5.04 -12.75 -11.85
N MET A 154 5.34 -12.34 -10.62
CA MET A 154 6.69 -12.33 -10.05
C MET A 154 7.19 -13.72 -9.61
N GLY A 155 6.43 -14.79 -9.87
CA GLY A 155 6.81 -16.15 -9.52
C GLY A 155 6.70 -16.49 -8.04
N ASN A 156 5.91 -15.72 -7.27
CA ASN A 156 5.67 -15.96 -5.85
C ASN A 156 4.20 -16.34 -5.57
N PRO A 157 3.80 -17.61 -5.80
CA PRO A 157 2.43 -18.06 -5.65
C PRO A 157 1.92 -17.98 -4.19
N GLN A 158 2.81 -18.16 -3.20
CA GLN A 158 2.42 -18.05 -1.80
C GLN A 158 1.99 -16.63 -1.45
N SER A 159 2.77 -15.62 -1.85
CA SER A 159 2.39 -14.21 -1.66
C SER A 159 1.11 -13.83 -2.43
N ALA A 160 0.84 -14.49 -3.56
CA ALA A 160 -0.41 -14.31 -4.29
C ALA A 160 -1.62 -14.80 -3.47
N ILE A 161 -1.52 -15.97 -2.84
CA ILE A 161 -2.56 -16.53 -1.95
C ILE A 161 -2.73 -15.62 -0.72
N ASP A 162 -1.64 -15.22 -0.08
CA ASP A 162 -1.63 -14.38 1.11
C ASP A 162 -2.23 -12.99 0.84
N SER A 163 -2.10 -12.49 -0.39
CA SER A 163 -2.70 -11.21 -0.77
C SER A 163 -4.22 -11.26 -0.83
N ILE A 164 -4.82 -12.42 -1.11
CA ILE A 164 -6.28 -12.60 -1.15
C ILE A 164 -6.84 -12.99 0.22
N MET A 165 -6.23 -13.95 0.90
CA MET A 165 -6.79 -14.59 2.09
C MET A 165 -6.11 -14.18 3.40
N GLY A 166 -4.98 -13.50 3.31
CA GLY A 166 -4.09 -13.31 4.45
C GLY A 166 -4.05 -11.90 5.04
N ILE A 167 -2.92 -11.58 5.62
CA ILE A 167 -2.57 -10.38 6.37
C ILE A 167 -2.86 -9.08 5.60
N MET A 168 -2.56 -9.07 4.29
CA MET A 168 -2.75 -7.88 3.47
C MET A 168 -4.21 -7.46 3.37
N THR A 169 -5.14 -8.42 3.37
CA THR A 169 -6.59 -8.17 3.37
C THR A 169 -7.04 -7.48 4.64
N THR A 170 -6.69 -8.05 5.79
CA THR A 170 -7.07 -7.52 7.11
C THR A 170 -6.52 -6.12 7.30
N THR A 171 -5.24 -5.90 7.00
CA THR A 171 -4.60 -4.58 7.11
C THR A 171 -5.25 -3.54 6.22
N ARG A 172 -5.66 -3.92 5.00
CA ARG A 172 -6.36 -3.00 4.08
C ARG A 172 -7.75 -2.65 4.57
N ILE A 173 -8.52 -3.63 5.07
CA ILE A 173 -9.84 -3.38 5.64
C ILE A 173 -9.73 -2.40 6.80
N LEU A 174 -8.86 -2.67 7.77
CA LEU A 174 -8.65 -1.83 8.94
C LEU A 174 -8.20 -0.41 8.56
N LYS A 175 -7.24 -0.29 7.62
CA LYS A 175 -6.82 1.01 7.08
C LYS A 175 -7.98 1.77 6.45
N ASN A 176 -8.79 1.12 5.63
CA ASN A 176 -9.92 1.77 4.96
C ASN A 176 -11.03 2.16 5.93
N LEU A 177 -11.25 1.44 7.03
CA LEU A 177 -12.20 1.84 8.09
C LEU A 177 -11.82 3.16 8.74
N VAL A 178 -10.51 3.43 8.90
CA VAL A 178 -10.02 4.69 9.46
C VAL A 178 -9.95 5.79 8.39
N CYS A 179 -9.40 5.49 7.21
CA CYS A 179 -9.21 6.48 6.15
C CYS A 179 -10.54 6.96 5.54
N PHE A 180 -11.53 6.08 5.38
CA PHE A 180 -12.80 6.40 4.73
C PHE A 180 -13.52 7.61 5.35
N PRO A 181 -13.74 7.68 6.67
CA PRO A 181 -14.38 8.84 7.29
C PRO A 181 -13.60 10.14 7.09
N ILE A 182 -12.29 10.08 7.32
CA ILE A 182 -11.40 11.26 7.23
C ILE A 182 -11.39 11.79 5.78
N GLU A 183 -11.16 10.92 4.81
CA GLU A 183 -11.15 11.30 3.39
C GLU A 183 -12.52 11.79 2.90
N THR A 184 -13.62 11.24 3.46
CA THR A 184 -14.98 11.72 3.16
C THR A 184 -15.19 13.15 3.65
N VAL A 185 -14.75 13.47 4.87
CA VAL A 185 -14.83 14.84 5.42
C VAL A 185 -14.00 15.80 4.59
N VAL A 186 -12.74 15.46 4.34
CA VAL A 186 -11.82 16.29 3.55
C VAL A 186 -12.37 16.55 2.14
N LEU A 187 -12.85 15.51 1.47
CA LEU A 187 -13.43 15.63 0.12
C LEU A 187 -14.72 16.46 0.11
N THR A 188 -15.58 16.27 1.13
CA THR A 188 -16.82 17.05 1.25
C THR A 188 -16.54 18.53 1.44
N LEU A 189 -15.60 18.88 2.33
CA LEU A 189 -15.18 20.27 2.54
C LEU A 189 -14.55 20.87 1.28
N PHE A 190 -13.69 20.13 0.61
CA PHE A 190 -13.08 20.54 -0.65
C PHE A 190 -14.11 20.83 -1.73
N LEU A 191 -15.06 19.91 -1.95
CA LEU A 191 -16.11 20.10 -2.94
C LEU A 191 -17.09 21.23 -2.54
N LYS A 192 -17.37 21.42 -1.27
CA LYS A 192 -18.20 22.54 -0.78
C LYS A 192 -17.63 23.89 -1.18
N VAL A 193 -16.30 24.02 -1.16
CA VAL A 193 -15.62 25.26 -1.56
C VAL A 193 -15.53 25.38 -3.08
N LEU A 194 -15.19 24.31 -3.78
CA LEU A 194 -14.89 24.36 -5.22
C LEU A 194 -16.11 24.25 -6.12
N LEU A 195 -17.18 23.61 -5.70
CA LEU A 195 -18.37 23.42 -6.53
C LEU A 195 -19.02 24.76 -6.96
N PRO A 196 -19.25 25.73 -6.06
CA PRO A 196 -19.76 27.04 -6.45
C PRO A 196 -18.84 27.78 -7.42
N VAL A 197 -17.52 27.68 -7.22
CA VAL A 197 -16.51 28.32 -8.07
C VAL A 197 -16.52 27.72 -9.47
N THR A 198 -16.49 26.38 -9.57
CA THR A 198 -16.50 25.69 -10.85
C THR A 198 -17.82 25.86 -11.61
N HIS A 199 -18.93 25.95 -10.88
CA HIS A 199 -20.24 26.23 -11.47
C HIS A 199 -20.31 27.66 -12.04
N ARG A 200 -19.84 28.67 -11.28
CA ARG A 200 -19.75 30.07 -11.76
C ARG A 200 -18.83 30.21 -12.97
N ALA A 201 -17.72 29.46 -12.99
CA ALA A 201 -16.80 29.43 -14.13
C ALA A 201 -17.32 28.63 -15.33
N LYS A 202 -18.55 28.10 -15.25
CA LYS A 202 -19.19 27.27 -16.28
C LYS A 202 -18.33 26.07 -16.69
N LEU A 203 -17.65 25.46 -15.71
CA LEU A 203 -16.83 24.28 -15.89
C LEU A 203 -17.63 22.99 -15.64
N THR A 204 -18.59 23.03 -14.72
CA THR A 204 -19.47 21.91 -14.40
C THR A 204 -20.93 22.29 -14.49
N PHE A 205 -21.77 21.30 -14.74
CA PHE A 205 -23.24 21.39 -14.60
C PHE A 205 -23.72 20.85 -13.25
N SER A 206 -22.86 20.17 -12.49
CA SER A 206 -23.22 19.71 -11.16
C SER A 206 -23.56 20.87 -10.24
N THR A 207 -24.59 20.69 -9.42
CA THR A 207 -25.10 21.72 -8.51
C THR A 207 -24.86 21.32 -7.07
N GLU A 208 -24.79 22.32 -6.20
CA GLU A 208 -24.65 22.13 -4.77
C GLU A 208 -25.97 21.62 -4.18
N GLY A 209 -25.87 20.55 -3.40
CA GLY A 209 -26.93 20.06 -2.50
C GLY A 209 -26.59 20.39 -1.06
N ASP A 210 -27.19 19.65 -0.14
CA ASP A 210 -26.85 19.76 1.27
C ASP A 210 -25.47 19.12 1.51
N MET A 211 -24.48 19.95 1.83
CA MET A 211 -23.09 19.58 2.11
C MET A 211 -22.80 19.56 3.63
N SER A 212 -23.85 19.43 4.45
CA SER A 212 -23.73 19.25 5.91
C SER A 212 -23.76 17.75 6.26
N PHE A 213 -23.10 17.40 7.35
CA PHE A 213 -23.15 16.05 7.91
C PHE A 213 -24.28 15.98 8.93
N SER A 214 -25.16 14.99 8.78
CA SER A 214 -26.15 14.68 9.80
C SER A 214 -25.50 14.05 11.03
N THR A 215 -26.12 14.21 12.20
CA THR A 215 -25.63 13.59 13.45
C THR A 215 -25.42 12.07 13.31
N LYS A 216 -26.33 11.39 12.58
CA LYS A 216 -26.21 9.93 12.33
C LYS A 216 -24.96 9.59 11.50
N GLN A 217 -24.63 10.41 10.50
CA GLN A 217 -23.42 10.22 9.68
C GLN A 217 -22.15 10.45 10.50
N ILE A 218 -22.13 11.48 11.35
CA ILE A 218 -21.00 11.75 12.24
C ILE A 218 -20.79 10.58 13.21
N ILE A 219 -21.85 10.11 13.86
CA ILE A 219 -21.76 8.96 14.78
C ILE A 219 -21.25 7.74 14.04
N ALA A 220 -21.78 7.43 12.86
CA ALA A 220 -21.33 6.28 12.07
C ALA A 220 -19.86 6.37 11.69
N MET A 221 -19.36 7.55 11.28
CA MET A 221 -17.96 7.78 10.96
C MET A 221 -17.04 7.63 12.18
N VAL A 222 -17.44 8.16 13.34
CA VAL A 222 -16.69 8.01 14.60
C VAL A 222 -16.61 6.54 15.00
N LEU A 223 -17.72 5.81 14.90
CA LEU A 223 -17.75 4.37 15.20
C LEU A 223 -16.83 3.57 14.25
N LEU A 224 -16.83 3.89 12.96
CA LEU A 224 -15.93 3.23 12.00
C LEU A 224 -14.45 3.48 12.32
N ILE A 225 -14.09 4.71 12.70
CA ILE A 225 -12.72 5.02 13.15
C ILE A 225 -12.39 4.23 14.42
N ALA A 226 -13.28 4.20 15.39
CA ALA A 226 -13.07 3.47 16.64
C ALA A 226 -12.88 1.96 16.38
N VAL A 227 -13.74 1.36 15.56
CA VAL A 227 -13.63 -0.05 15.16
C VAL A 227 -12.33 -0.31 14.39
N GLY A 228 -11.97 0.57 13.45
CA GLY A 228 -10.73 0.45 12.70
C GLY A 228 -9.48 0.53 13.58
N LEU A 229 -9.44 1.48 14.51
CA LEU A 229 -8.32 1.63 15.45
C LEU A 229 -8.25 0.47 16.45
N THR A 230 -9.37 0.08 17.05
CA THR A 230 -9.43 -1.05 17.99
C THR A 230 -9.06 -2.35 17.28
N GLY A 231 -9.59 -2.57 16.07
CA GLY A 231 -9.25 -3.74 15.26
C GLY A 231 -7.77 -3.75 14.88
N THR A 232 -7.17 -2.58 14.59
CA THR A 232 -5.73 -2.48 14.31
C THR A 232 -4.90 -2.84 15.55
N VAL A 233 -5.26 -2.30 16.72
CA VAL A 233 -4.59 -2.62 17.98
C VAL A 233 -4.73 -4.11 18.30
N TYR A 234 -5.94 -4.67 18.17
CA TYR A 234 -6.17 -6.10 18.39
C TYR A 234 -5.37 -6.96 17.42
N TYR A 235 -5.39 -6.63 16.12
CA TYR A 235 -4.65 -7.36 15.09
C TYR A 235 -3.13 -7.30 15.30
N LEU A 236 -2.60 -6.12 15.63
CA LEU A 236 -1.18 -5.97 15.96
C LEU A 236 -0.84 -6.74 17.23
N ASN A 237 -1.75 -6.75 18.20
CA ASN A 237 -1.61 -7.50 19.43
C ASN A 237 -1.59 -9.01 19.22
N ASP A 238 -2.53 -9.53 18.46
CA ASP A 238 -2.62 -10.96 18.15
C ASP A 238 -1.40 -11.43 17.34
N ARG A 239 -1.02 -10.63 16.31
CA ARG A 239 0.02 -11.04 15.38
C ARG A 239 1.44 -10.81 15.87
N TYR A 240 1.66 -9.73 16.58
CA TYR A 240 2.98 -9.32 17.06
C TYR A 240 3.09 -9.42 18.58
N GLY A 241 2.04 -9.90 19.24
CA GLY A 241 1.96 -10.08 20.68
C GLY A 241 2.26 -8.82 21.42
N THR A 242 1.30 -7.92 21.46
CA THR A 242 1.33 -6.58 22.11
C THR A 242 2.67 -6.07 22.63
N THR A 243 2.76 -4.80 22.55
CA THR A 243 3.59 -3.84 23.32
C THR A 243 4.33 -4.38 24.56
N SER A 244 3.79 -5.31 25.33
CA SER A 244 4.51 -5.96 26.42
C SER A 244 5.66 -6.84 25.93
N ARG A 245 5.60 -7.41 24.72
CA ARG A 245 6.68 -8.27 24.20
C ARG A 245 7.79 -7.50 23.49
N SER A 246 7.52 -6.35 22.90
CA SER A 246 8.59 -5.46 22.42
C SER A 246 9.34 -4.80 23.56
N ALA A 247 8.69 -4.61 24.72
CA ALA A 247 9.32 -4.18 25.94
C ALA A 247 10.09 -5.30 26.64
N ASP A 248 9.71 -6.58 26.36
CA ASP A 248 10.30 -7.75 27.00
C ASP A 248 11.66 -8.17 26.40
N TYR A 249 12.04 -7.67 25.21
CA TYR A 249 13.31 -7.98 24.55
C TYR A 249 14.07 -6.70 24.21
N SER A 250 15.12 -6.42 24.98
CA SER A 250 16.07 -5.36 24.67
C SER A 250 16.84 -5.68 23.38
N THR A 251 17.48 -4.68 22.79
CA THR A 251 18.35 -4.90 21.61
C THR A 251 19.50 -5.86 21.96
N GLU A 252 19.97 -5.83 23.21
CA GLU A 252 21.01 -6.69 23.75
C GLU A 252 20.56 -8.14 23.81
N GLU A 253 19.35 -8.44 24.33
CA GLU A 253 18.77 -9.79 24.36
C GLU A 253 18.59 -10.38 22.95
N ARG A 254 18.30 -9.57 21.95
CA ARG A 254 18.21 -10.02 20.55
C ARG A 254 19.56 -10.36 19.96
N VAL A 255 20.58 -9.58 20.26
CA VAL A 255 21.96 -9.85 19.85
C VAL A 255 22.47 -11.11 20.53
N GLU A 256 22.10 -11.34 21.80
CA GLU A 256 22.45 -12.52 22.54
C GLU A 256 21.74 -13.78 22.01
N ALA A 257 20.44 -13.69 21.68
CA ALA A 257 19.72 -14.80 21.06
C ALA A 257 20.33 -15.21 19.70
N ASN A 258 20.80 -14.25 18.92
CA ASN A 258 21.53 -14.53 17.67
C ASN A 258 22.88 -15.19 17.89
N LYS A 259 23.64 -14.73 18.87
CA LYS A 259 24.91 -15.36 19.24
C LYS A 259 24.67 -16.80 19.67
N ASN A 260 23.64 -17.05 20.47
CA ASN A 260 23.28 -18.39 20.95
C ASN A 260 22.89 -19.31 19.78
N VAL A 261 22.08 -18.82 18.83
CA VAL A 261 21.73 -19.59 17.61
C VAL A 261 22.98 -19.86 16.77
N THR A 262 23.86 -18.89 16.60
CA THR A 262 25.13 -19.06 15.88
C THR A 262 26.00 -20.11 16.54
N SER A 263 26.18 -20.04 17.87
CA SER A 263 26.97 -21.01 18.63
C SER A 263 26.39 -22.42 18.55
N ILE A 264 25.05 -22.56 18.57
CA ILE A 264 24.39 -23.87 18.43
C ILE A 264 24.61 -24.46 17.04
N VAL A 265 24.56 -23.61 15.99
CA VAL A 265 24.84 -24.06 14.60
C VAL A 265 26.30 -24.51 14.50
N GLU A 266 27.24 -23.74 15.05
CA GLU A 266 28.67 -24.06 15.06
C GLU A 266 28.97 -25.36 15.85
N GLU A 267 28.27 -25.59 16.96
CA GLU A 267 28.43 -26.83 17.76
C GLU A 267 27.84 -28.06 17.08
N LYS A 268 26.71 -27.91 16.39
CA LYS A 268 25.98 -29.05 15.79
C LYS A 268 26.42 -29.42 14.38
N VAL A 269 27.08 -28.53 13.68
CA VAL A 269 27.56 -28.79 12.31
C VAL A 269 29.06 -29.00 12.33
N GLN A 270 29.48 -30.26 12.27
CA GLN A 270 30.91 -30.63 12.46
C GLN A 270 31.81 -30.30 11.28
N ASP A 271 31.25 -30.08 10.07
CA ASP A 271 32.02 -29.80 8.83
C ASP A 271 31.60 -28.44 8.22
N LEU A 272 31.70 -27.38 9.00
CA LEU A 272 31.47 -26.04 8.50
C LEU A 272 32.62 -25.60 7.60
N PRO A 273 32.37 -24.96 6.45
CA PRO A 273 33.41 -24.35 5.63
C PRO A 273 34.27 -23.38 6.44
N GLU A 274 35.57 -23.29 6.14
CA GLU A 274 36.41 -22.22 6.69
C GLU A 274 35.79 -20.86 6.36
N GLY A 275 35.41 -20.10 7.38
CA GLY A 275 34.80 -18.80 7.25
C GLY A 275 33.83 -18.47 8.37
N THR A 276 33.42 -17.24 8.41
CA THR A 276 32.50 -16.75 9.42
C THR A 276 31.07 -17.07 9.03
N ILE A 277 30.33 -17.80 9.87
CA ILE A 277 28.91 -18.04 9.68
C ILE A 277 28.12 -16.88 10.27
N VAL A 278 27.24 -16.33 9.44
CA VAL A 278 26.28 -15.32 9.88
C VAL A 278 24.91 -15.98 9.98
N CYS A 279 24.38 -16.13 11.19
CA CYS A 279 23.02 -16.58 11.43
C CYS A 279 22.07 -15.39 11.35
N ILE A 280 21.13 -15.44 10.42
CA ILE A 280 20.14 -14.41 10.24
C ILE A 280 18.78 -14.97 10.62
N VAL A 281 18.18 -14.38 11.66
CA VAL A 281 16.82 -14.73 12.12
C VAL A 281 15.81 -13.98 11.27
N ASP A 282 15.22 -14.64 10.29
CA ASP A 282 14.36 -14.02 9.28
C ASP A 282 13.17 -13.25 9.90
N SER A 283 12.11 -13.92 10.29
CA SER A 283 10.90 -13.25 10.78
C SER A 283 10.96 -12.85 12.27
N ALA A 284 11.75 -13.53 13.05
CA ALA A 284 11.92 -13.26 14.49
C ALA A 284 12.53 -11.87 14.74
N TYR A 285 13.38 -11.41 13.81
CA TYR A 285 14.09 -10.14 13.94
C TYR A 285 13.27 -8.90 13.61
N ARG A 286 12.06 -9.05 13.19
CA ARG A 286 11.12 -7.91 13.08
C ARG A 286 10.69 -7.34 14.45
N GLY A 287 11.39 -7.73 15.49
CA GLY A 287 11.30 -7.11 16.81
C GLY A 287 10.54 -7.91 17.86
N PHE A 288 10.06 -9.14 17.55
CA PHE A 288 9.17 -9.84 18.47
C PHE A 288 9.40 -11.36 18.43
N LEU A 289 10.25 -11.86 19.33
CA LEU A 289 10.41 -13.29 19.54
C LEU A 289 9.25 -13.79 20.39
N LYS A 290 8.43 -14.69 19.85
CA LYS A 290 7.35 -15.36 20.60
C LYS A 290 7.89 -16.68 21.14
N PRO A 291 7.74 -16.99 22.43
CA PRO A 291 7.93 -18.35 22.93
C PRO A 291 6.97 -19.32 22.24
N ASP A 292 7.32 -20.59 22.18
CA ASP A 292 6.54 -21.68 21.57
C ASP A 292 6.11 -21.42 20.12
N THR A 293 6.96 -20.75 19.36
CA THR A 293 6.74 -20.48 17.93
C THR A 293 7.94 -21.00 17.14
N ASP A 294 7.65 -21.68 16.03
CA ASP A 294 8.70 -22.15 15.13
C ASP A 294 9.29 -20.98 14.33
N TYR A 295 10.61 -20.90 14.35
CA TYR A 295 11.38 -19.91 13.62
C TYR A 295 12.21 -20.56 12.53
N THR A 296 12.30 -19.88 11.40
CA THR A 296 13.18 -20.25 10.30
C THR A 296 14.32 -19.25 10.24
N VAL A 297 15.54 -19.75 10.33
CA VAL A 297 16.78 -18.98 10.29
C VAL A 297 17.55 -19.37 9.05
N SER A 298 18.01 -18.41 8.28
CA SER A 298 18.93 -18.65 7.18
C SER A 298 20.37 -18.47 7.66
N VAL A 299 21.20 -19.46 7.38
CA VAL A 299 22.63 -19.45 7.70
C VAL A 299 23.42 -19.12 6.43
N TYR A 300 24.33 -18.18 6.54
CA TYR A 300 25.18 -17.73 5.46
C TYR A 300 26.65 -17.88 5.81
N VAL A 301 27.47 -18.16 4.83
CA VAL A 301 28.93 -18.09 4.93
C VAL A 301 29.38 -16.75 4.34
N LEU A 302 30.27 -16.07 5.02
CA LEU A 302 30.84 -14.83 4.56
C LEU A 302 31.85 -15.08 3.43
N ASP A 303 31.60 -14.49 2.29
CA ASP A 303 32.60 -14.36 1.21
C ASP A 303 33.52 -13.20 1.52
N GLU A 304 34.73 -13.48 1.99
CA GLU A 304 35.69 -12.48 2.44
C GLU A 304 36.15 -11.56 1.29
N GLU A 305 36.27 -12.05 0.06
CA GLU A 305 36.67 -11.23 -1.09
C GLU A 305 35.57 -10.23 -1.46
N ALA A 306 34.33 -10.70 -1.55
CA ALA A 306 33.17 -9.83 -1.81
C ALA A 306 32.95 -8.83 -0.68
N PHE A 307 33.18 -9.24 0.59
CA PHE A 307 33.06 -8.37 1.74
C PHE A 307 34.14 -7.27 1.73
N ALA A 308 35.40 -7.61 1.47
CA ALA A 308 36.49 -6.64 1.37
C ALA A 308 36.27 -5.67 0.20
N ALA A 309 35.80 -6.14 -0.94
CA ALA A 309 35.42 -5.30 -2.09
C ALA A 309 34.28 -4.34 -1.72
N GLY A 310 33.28 -4.83 -0.97
CA GLY A 310 32.18 -4.02 -0.46
C GLY A 310 32.65 -2.90 0.49
N GLN A 311 33.55 -3.21 1.43
CA GLN A 311 34.13 -2.23 2.33
C GLN A 311 34.99 -1.18 1.61
N ALA A 312 35.71 -1.58 0.56
CA ALA A 312 36.46 -0.66 -0.25
C ALA A 312 35.59 0.32 -1.05
N ALA A 313 34.39 -0.15 -1.47
CA ALA A 313 33.42 0.64 -2.24
C ALA A 313 32.54 1.53 -1.33
N ASP A 314 32.25 1.11 -0.11
CA ASP A 314 31.37 1.82 0.84
C ASP A 314 31.91 1.67 2.27
N SER A 315 32.47 2.76 2.80
CA SER A 315 33.05 2.79 4.17
C SER A 315 32.03 2.50 5.30
N LYS A 316 30.73 2.51 4.99
CA LYS A 316 29.66 2.14 5.93
C LYS A 316 29.32 0.66 5.88
N TYR A 317 29.85 -0.07 4.90
CA TYR A 317 29.63 -1.50 4.77
C TYR A 317 30.51 -2.24 5.78
N SER A 318 29.89 -2.81 6.80
CA SER A 318 30.56 -3.49 7.93
C SER A 318 29.75 -4.70 8.37
N MET A 319 30.33 -5.56 9.19
CA MET A 319 29.62 -6.68 9.80
C MET A 319 28.37 -6.22 10.56
N ASP A 320 28.44 -5.10 11.29
CA ASP A 320 27.29 -4.53 11.98
C ASP A 320 26.17 -4.12 11.01
N THR A 321 26.56 -3.63 9.82
CA THR A 321 25.58 -3.28 8.78
C THR A 321 24.95 -4.52 8.17
N LEU A 322 25.71 -5.58 7.94
CA LEU A 322 25.19 -6.88 7.51
C LEU A 322 24.22 -7.47 8.54
N TRP A 323 24.56 -7.41 9.82
CA TRP A 323 23.66 -7.78 10.91
C TRP A 323 22.39 -6.92 10.97
N ALA A 324 22.50 -5.62 10.72
CA ALA A 324 21.34 -4.72 10.63
C ALA A 324 20.46 -5.00 9.39
N TYR A 325 21.06 -5.40 8.29
CA TYR A 325 20.35 -5.83 7.07
C TYR A 325 19.63 -7.16 7.22
N SER A 326 19.97 -7.97 8.24
CA SER A 326 19.27 -9.21 8.53
C SER A 326 17.76 -9.06 8.75
N LYS A 327 17.29 -7.85 9.07
CA LYS A 327 15.87 -7.53 9.17
C LYS A 327 15.07 -7.68 7.87
N SER A 328 15.73 -7.84 6.73
CA SER A 328 15.10 -7.85 5.40
C SER A 328 15.63 -8.93 4.47
N GLY A 329 16.48 -9.85 5.00
CA GLY A 329 17.09 -10.93 4.22
C GLY A 329 18.23 -10.49 3.28
N PRO A 330 18.92 -11.45 2.64
CA PRO A 330 20.10 -11.22 1.80
C PRO A 330 19.83 -10.40 0.53
N SER A 331 18.57 -10.15 0.18
CA SER A 331 18.20 -9.28 -0.94
C SER A 331 18.73 -7.84 -0.82
N LYS A 332 19.31 -7.48 0.33
CA LYS A 332 19.98 -6.20 0.57
C LYS A 332 21.48 -6.30 0.73
N ASP A 333 22.07 -7.47 0.60
CA ASP A 333 23.52 -7.62 0.46
C ASP A 333 23.94 -7.12 -0.93
N LYS A 334 24.25 -5.84 -1.00
CA LYS A 334 24.57 -5.11 -2.23
C LYS A 334 25.80 -5.67 -2.96
N TYR A 335 26.66 -6.37 -2.24
CA TYR A 335 27.96 -6.83 -2.75
C TYR A 335 28.03 -8.37 -2.84
N GLY A 336 26.96 -9.09 -2.42
CA GLY A 336 26.92 -10.53 -2.50
C GLY A 336 27.86 -11.24 -1.52
N SER A 337 28.19 -10.59 -0.40
CA SER A 337 29.12 -11.12 0.59
C SER A 337 28.55 -12.25 1.45
N LEU A 338 27.23 -12.47 1.38
CA LEU A 338 26.58 -13.53 2.15
C LEU A 338 26.11 -14.65 1.22
N VAL A 339 26.75 -15.80 1.29
CA VAL A 339 26.39 -17.00 0.52
C VAL A 339 25.51 -17.89 1.40
N LYS A 340 24.29 -18.20 0.96
CA LYS A 340 23.37 -19.04 1.72
C LYS A 340 23.95 -20.45 1.83
N TYR A 341 24.10 -20.92 3.08
CA TYR A 341 24.63 -22.24 3.40
C TYR A 341 23.55 -23.21 3.84
N ALA A 342 22.69 -22.79 4.78
CA ALA A 342 21.67 -23.67 5.32
C ALA A 342 20.42 -22.89 5.77
N THR A 343 19.36 -23.64 6.01
CA THR A 343 18.18 -23.17 6.72
C THR A 343 18.04 -23.95 8.01
N VAL A 344 17.87 -23.24 9.13
CA VAL A 344 17.66 -23.84 10.46
C VAL A 344 16.24 -23.50 10.89
N THR A 345 15.50 -24.52 11.32
CA THR A 345 14.21 -24.33 11.99
C THR A 345 14.35 -24.69 13.46
N PHE A 346 13.80 -23.87 14.34
CA PHE A 346 13.85 -24.12 15.78
C PHE A 346 12.64 -23.47 16.47
N ASN A 347 12.35 -23.95 17.68
CA ASN A 347 11.38 -23.37 18.60
C ASN A 347 12.11 -22.67 19.75
N LEU A 348 11.71 -21.45 20.08
CA LEU A 348 12.30 -20.66 21.16
C LEU A 348 11.42 -20.80 22.41
N THR A 349 11.92 -21.48 23.45
CA THR A 349 11.14 -21.76 24.66
C THR A 349 11.19 -20.67 25.71
N GLU A 350 12.28 -19.91 25.78
CA GLU A 350 12.48 -18.84 26.75
C GLU A 350 13.04 -17.57 26.09
N LYS A 351 13.00 -16.43 26.82
CA LYS A 351 13.49 -15.13 26.37
C LYS A 351 14.97 -15.14 25.96
N THR A 352 15.76 -15.99 26.57
CA THR A 352 17.23 -16.02 26.50
C THR A 352 17.80 -17.08 25.57
N GLY A 353 16.96 -17.83 24.86
CA GLY A 353 17.46 -18.61 23.75
C GLY A 353 17.62 -20.09 23.95
N ASP A 354 16.90 -20.74 24.90
CA ASP A 354 16.81 -22.21 24.90
C ASP A 354 16.07 -22.68 23.65
N VAL A 355 16.81 -23.32 22.75
CA VAL A 355 16.35 -23.77 21.45
C VAL A 355 15.89 -25.23 21.57
N LYS A 356 14.60 -25.48 21.21
CA LYS A 356 14.04 -26.81 21.02
C LYS A 356 13.84 -27.13 19.55
N ASP A 357 13.73 -28.42 19.24
CA ASP A 357 13.36 -28.95 17.92
C ASP A 357 14.22 -28.38 16.78
N PHE A 358 15.54 -28.36 17.01
CA PHE A 358 16.51 -27.85 16.06
C PHE A 358 16.61 -28.77 14.84
N ASN A 359 16.29 -28.25 13.66
CA ASN A 359 16.45 -28.94 12.40
C ASN A 359 17.31 -28.09 11.45
N LEU A 360 18.31 -28.73 10.83
CA LEU A 360 19.24 -28.11 9.90
C LEU A 360 19.04 -28.70 8.50
N ASP A 361 18.72 -27.86 7.54
CA ASP A 361 18.62 -28.20 6.13
C ASP A 361 19.75 -27.50 5.37
N ILE A 362 20.78 -28.28 4.98
CA ILE A 362 21.97 -27.75 4.31
C ILE A 362 21.65 -27.56 2.82
N PHE A 363 21.89 -26.37 2.34
CA PHE A 363 21.77 -26.04 0.92
C PHE A 363 23.01 -26.51 0.18
N VAL A 364 22.91 -27.58 -0.60
CA VAL A 364 23.95 -28.01 -1.53
C VAL A 364 23.73 -27.24 -2.82
N PRO A 365 24.63 -26.33 -3.23
CA PRO A 365 24.50 -25.66 -4.52
C PRO A 365 24.59 -26.73 -5.63
N GLU A 366 23.65 -26.74 -6.57
CA GLU A 366 23.81 -27.52 -7.78
C GLU A 366 25.09 -27.07 -8.48
N GLU A 367 26.04 -27.98 -8.65
CA GLU A 367 27.23 -27.74 -9.49
C GLU A 367 26.75 -27.33 -10.88
N LYS A 368 27.10 -26.12 -11.29
CA LYS A 368 26.80 -25.58 -12.62
C LYS A 368 27.74 -26.16 -13.66
#